data_9d0ae4027f8c07de892fb85215008739
#
_entry.id   9d0ae4027f8c07de892fb85215008739
#
_cell.length_a   1.000
_cell.length_b   1.000
_cell.length_c   1.000
_cell.angle_alpha   90.00
_cell.angle_beta   90.00
_cell.angle_gamma   90.00
#
_symmetry.space_group_name_H-M   'P 1'
#
loop_
_entity.id
_entity.type
_entity.pdbx_description
1 polymer ?
#
loop_
_entity_poly.entity_id
_entity_poly.type
_entity_poly.pdbx_seq_one_letter_code
_entity_poly.pdbx_strand_id
1 'polypeptide(L)'
;MMSTRWDERHGRILGDICSRFNEIGIRYFIIRNFEGLPNNNPSKDVDIMVDTKHTKEAKAILLSIYRAHGISNYYEARHGFVHCCHGVDVDNNFAIKIDLIFSYISKGFEIFTFDELYEHSENYNEFRVLNNYFEGVMVFIYKQFNYSPRLKDEYKEIIYNTHKSYPGFSNLLRDLVGDYLAEDILASIESRRFDDMLLLSNKLTKALRKFAFAKRPLKTISLVAAFYITKGSKVIFRYKKYSKSFSVIAPDGSGKTTFLEKLLEEIDFFFVNDKSDNRCHVYHFRPNLLPNLGAIGENVGIKEQDKNFTNPHRSKPAGGLSSFVRISYYWLDYVLGYNLYVRQDVQFDRFSVFDRYSYDLIADPARTRLDLPLWVRKLFVKLMPHPKVVFYLDADPAVVFGRKQELQLDEIARQQIVYRALAETHDRFFSLDANRPAEKSANEALQVILDKFTKRL
;
A
#
# COMPACT_ATOMS: atom_id res chain seq x y z
N MET A 1 7.31 -13.06 15.16
CA MET A 1 7.55 -12.15 14.03
C MET A 1 8.15 -12.96 12.89
N MET A 2 7.33 -13.30 11.89
CA MET A 2 7.84 -13.89 10.65
C MET A 2 8.50 -12.76 9.85
N SER A 3 9.83 -12.74 9.80
CA SER A 3 10.55 -11.90 8.84
C SER A 3 10.69 -12.71 7.57
N THR A 4 10.29 -12.17 6.42
CA THR A 4 10.71 -12.70 5.13
C THR A 4 12.23 -12.66 5.11
N ARG A 5 12.87 -13.76 5.47
CA ARG A 5 14.30 -13.92 5.25
C ARG A 5 14.46 -14.34 3.80
N TRP A 6 15.36 -13.66 3.11
CA TRP A 6 15.86 -14.16 1.84
C TRP A 6 16.46 -15.56 2.08
N ASP A 7 16.07 -16.51 1.27
CA ASP A 7 16.51 -17.90 1.36
C ASP A 7 17.01 -18.39 -0.01
N GLU A 8 17.46 -19.64 -0.05
CA GLU A 8 17.97 -20.27 -1.26
C GLU A 8 16.94 -20.31 -2.41
N ARG A 9 15.64 -20.44 -2.10
CA ARG A 9 14.56 -20.43 -3.12
C ARG A 9 14.46 -19.08 -3.80
N HIS A 10 14.60 -17.98 -3.04
CA HIS A 10 14.64 -16.63 -3.60
C HIS A 10 15.83 -16.46 -4.57
N GLY A 11 17.01 -16.91 -4.14
CA GLY A 11 18.22 -16.84 -4.96
C GLY A 11 18.10 -17.63 -6.27
N ARG A 12 17.56 -18.86 -6.21
CA ARG A 12 17.30 -19.67 -7.39
C ARG A 12 16.32 -19.02 -8.36
N ILE A 13 15.20 -18.50 -7.87
CA ILE A 13 14.21 -17.79 -8.71
C ILE A 13 14.85 -16.59 -9.39
N LEU A 14 15.63 -15.79 -8.67
CA LEU A 14 16.33 -14.63 -9.25
C LEU A 14 17.36 -15.07 -10.29
N GLY A 15 18.18 -16.08 -9.97
CA GLY A 15 19.19 -16.64 -10.89
C GLY A 15 18.57 -17.12 -12.18
N ASP A 16 17.48 -17.89 -12.12
CA ASP A 16 16.77 -18.39 -13.32
C ASP A 16 16.20 -17.26 -14.17
N ILE A 17 15.66 -16.19 -13.54
CA ILE A 17 15.16 -15.02 -14.28
C ILE A 17 16.32 -14.33 -15.03
N CYS A 18 17.42 -14.05 -14.33
CA CYS A 18 18.56 -13.36 -14.93
C CYS A 18 19.27 -14.21 -15.98
N SER A 19 19.42 -15.51 -15.74
CA SER A 19 19.95 -16.46 -16.73
C SER A 19 19.11 -16.47 -18.00
N ARG A 20 17.80 -16.54 -17.84
CA ARG A 20 16.88 -16.52 -19.00
C ARG A 20 16.92 -15.20 -19.75
N PHE A 21 17.09 -14.06 -19.08
CA PHE A 21 17.31 -12.77 -19.73
C PHE A 21 18.60 -12.78 -20.56
N ASN A 22 19.68 -13.31 -20.00
CA ASN A 22 20.97 -13.42 -20.69
C ASN A 22 20.87 -14.32 -21.94
N GLU A 23 20.21 -15.50 -21.84
CA GLU A 23 20.05 -16.47 -22.93
C GLU A 23 19.36 -15.87 -24.17
N ILE A 24 18.36 -15.03 -23.98
CA ILE A 24 17.58 -14.47 -25.09
C ILE A 24 17.96 -13.02 -25.41
N GLY A 25 19.04 -12.50 -24.80
CA GLY A 25 19.58 -11.18 -25.08
C GLY A 25 18.76 -10.02 -24.55
N ILE A 26 17.96 -10.21 -23.50
CA ILE A 26 17.33 -9.09 -22.81
C ILE A 26 18.36 -8.33 -22.00
N ARG A 27 18.53 -7.04 -22.32
CA ARG A 27 19.41 -6.17 -21.55
C ARG A 27 18.74 -5.79 -20.23
N TYR A 28 19.42 -6.04 -19.13
CA TYR A 28 18.94 -5.71 -17.77
C TYR A 28 20.13 -5.39 -16.86
N PHE A 29 19.85 -4.82 -15.70
CA PHE A 29 20.77 -4.76 -14.57
C PHE A 29 20.00 -4.59 -13.25
N ILE A 30 20.57 -5.12 -12.16
CA ILE A 30 20.10 -4.90 -10.79
C ILE A 30 20.64 -3.54 -10.34
N ILE A 31 19.78 -2.72 -9.75
CA ILE A 31 20.10 -1.31 -9.53
C ILE A 31 20.85 -1.09 -8.24
N ARG A 32 20.57 -1.90 -7.19
CA ARG A 32 21.08 -1.72 -5.83
C ARG A 32 20.93 -2.96 -4.98
N ASN A 33 21.61 -2.97 -3.80
CA ASN A 33 21.53 -4.03 -2.80
C ASN A 33 21.88 -5.41 -3.36
N PHE A 34 22.89 -5.50 -4.18
CA PHE A 34 23.27 -6.72 -4.90
C PHE A 34 24.41 -7.49 -4.24
N GLU A 35 25.13 -6.92 -3.27
CA GLU A 35 26.38 -7.48 -2.73
C GLU A 35 26.19 -8.87 -2.08
N GLY A 36 25.01 -9.15 -1.54
CA GLY A 36 24.68 -10.46 -0.94
C GLY A 36 24.07 -11.47 -1.89
N LEU A 37 23.69 -11.07 -3.10
CA LEU A 37 22.97 -11.94 -4.05
C LEU A 37 23.89 -13.05 -4.60
N PRO A 38 23.35 -14.24 -4.86
CA PRO A 38 21.96 -14.69 -4.64
C PRO A 38 21.64 -15.16 -3.23
N ASN A 39 22.62 -15.26 -2.34
CA ASN A 39 22.50 -15.98 -1.06
C ASN A 39 21.81 -15.16 0.03
N ASN A 40 21.93 -13.84 -0.03
CA ASN A 40 21.34 -12.93 0.95
C ASN A 40 20.89 -11.64 0.29
N ASN A 41 19.75 -11.11 0.77
CA ASN A 41 19.28 -9.79 0.41
C ASN A 41 18.68 -9.11 1.66
N PRO A 42 19.30 -8.05 2.17
CA PRO A 42 18.76 -7.29 3.30
C PRO A 42 17.46 -6.57 2.94
N SER A 43 17.25 -6.26 1.65
CA SER A 43 15.99 -5.77 1.11
C SER A 43 15.02 -6.94 0.88
N LYS A 44 13.74 -6.68 1.01
CA LYS A 44 12.70 -7.69 0.73
C LYS A 44 12.35 -7.79 -0.75
N ASP A 45 12.93 -6.92 -1.57
CA ASP A 45 12.68 -6.82 -3.00
C ASP A 45 14.00 -6.72 -3.77
N VAL A 46 13.92 -7.04 -5.05
CA VAL A 46 15.01 -6.84 -6.01
C VAL A 46 14.54 -5.91 -7.10
N ASP A 47 15.26 -4.81 -7.26
CA ASP A 47 15.02 -3.80 -8.30
C ASP A 47 15.80 -4.16 -9.56
N ILE A 48 15.13 -4.65 -10.60
CA ILE A 48 15.75 -5.00 -11.89
C ILE A 48 15.30 -3.99 -12.94
N MET A 49 16.24 -3.24 -13.49
CA MET A 49 15.96 -2.38 -14.63
C MET A 49 16.09 -3.19 -15.93
N VAL A 50 15.08 -3.07 -16.79
CA VAL A 50 14.99 -3.82 -18.06
C VAL A 50 14.70 -2.85 -19.20
N ASP A 51 15.32 -3.08 -20.38
CA ASP A 51 15.05 -2.29 -21.58
C ASP A 51 13.55 -2.30 -21.91
N THR A 52 12.97 -1.11 -22.08
CA THR A 52 11.54 -0.92 -22.37
C THR A 52 11.03 -1.72 -23.58
N LYS A 53 11.90 -2.05 -24.53
CA LYS A 53 11.57 -2.87 -25.70
C LYS A 53 11.12 -4.27 -25.32
N HIS A 54 11.61 -4.80 -24.20
CA HIS A 54 11.38 -6.17 -23.73
C HIS A 54 10.38 -6.25 -22.57
N THR A 55 9.57 -5.21 -22.32
CA THR A 55 8.61 -5.16 -21.19
C THR A 55 7.69 -6.38 -21.12
N LYS A 56 7.14 -6.81 -22.26
CA LYS A 56 6.21 -7.96 -22.30
C LYS A 56 6.94 -9.29 -22.13
N GLU A 57 8.09 -9.43 -22.75
CA GLU A 57 8.91 -10.65 -22.70
C GLU A 57 9.47 -10.88 -21.30
N ALA A 58 10.09 -9.87 -20.69
CA ALA A 58 10.63 -9.94 -19.34
C ALA A 58 9.55 -10.35 -18.32
N LYS A 59 8.35 -9.80 -18.45
CA LYS A 59 7.23 -10.18 -17.60
C LYS A 59 6.76 -11.62 -17.84
N ALA A 60 6.69 -12.06 -19.12
CA ALA A 60 6.28 -13.43 -19.44
C ALA A 60 7.28 -14.44 -18.88
N ILE A 61 8.58 -14.15 -18.94
CA ILE A 61 9.64 -14.96 -18.36
C ILE A 61 9.49 -15.05 -16.85
N LEU A 62 9.36 -13.91 -16.16
CA LEU A 62 9.16 -13.89 -14.71
C LEU A 62 7.98 -14.77 -14.31
N LEU A 63 6.84 -14.66 -14.99
CA LEU A 63 5.66 -15.47 -14.69
C LEU A 63 5.88 -16.96 -14.98
N SER A 64 6.62 -17.30 -16.04
CA SER A 64 6.93 -18.71 -16.35
C SER A 64 7.83 -19.33 -15.29
N ILE A 65 8.83 -18.58 -14.81
CA ILE A 65 9.74 -19.04 -13.74
C ILE A 65 9.00 -19.14 -12.40
N TYR A 66 8.13 -18.20 -12.08
CA TYR A 66 7.28 -18.31 -10.89
C TYR A 66 6.48 -19.61 -10.91
N ARG A 67 5.83 -19.96 -12.04
CA ARG A 67 5.13 -21.25 -12.18
C ARG A 67 6.05 -22.46 -12.02
N ALA A 68 7.22 -22.42 -12.64
CA ALA A 68 8.21 -23.52 -12.54
C ALA A 68 8.67 -23.76 -11.11
N HIS A 69 8.74 -22.70 -10.32
CA HIS A 69 9.07 -22.77 -8.89
C HIS A 69 7.86 -22.98 -7.95
N GLY A 70 6.67 -23.31 -8.50
CA GLY A 70 5.49 -23.62 -7.70
C GLY A 70 4.83 -22.41 -7.02
N ILE A 71 5.07 -21.19 -7.53
CA ILE A 71 4.33 -20.01 -7.07
C ILE A 71 2.88 -20.12 -7.54
N SER A 72 1.93 -20.16 -6.61
CA SER A 72 0.51 -20.38 -6.91
C SER A 72 -0.24 -19.08 -7.25
N ASN A 73 0.14 -17.98 -6.63
CA ASN A 73 -0.55 -16.70 -6.76
C ASN A 73 0.39 -15.59 -7.19
N TYR A 74 -0.10 -14.74 -8.07
CA TYR A 74 0.62 -13.58 -8.59
C TYR A 74 -0.19 -12.31 -8.41
N TYR A 75 0.50 -11.27 -7.97
CA TYR A 75 -0.04 -9.94 -7.88
C TYR A 75 0.91 -8.93 -8.51
N GLU A 76 0.38 -7.97 -9.27
CA GLU A 76 1.15 -6.92 -9.91
C GLU A 76 0.62 -5.55 -9.51
N ALA A 77 1.47 -4.76 -8.85
CA ALA A 77 1.26 -3.34 -8.64
C ALA A 77 2.02 -2.54 -9.71
N ARG A 78 1.38 -1.53 -10.30
CA ARG A 78 2.00 -0.69 -11.31
C ARG A 78 2.09 0.76 -10.88
N HIS A 79 3.31 1.24 -10.77
CA HIS A 79 3.63 2.63 -10.45
C HIS A 79 4.35 3.28 -11.63
N GLY A 80 3.59 3.69 -12.64
CA GLY A 80 4.16 4.21 -13.89
C GLY A 80 4.93 3.14 -14.66
N PHE A 81 6.25 3.27 -14.73
CA PHE A 81 7.16 2.35 -15.40
C PHE A 81 7.73 1.26 -14.47
N VAL A 82 7.31 1.24 -13.21
CA VAL A 82 7.71 0.22 -12.23
C VAL A 82 6.57 -0.79 -12.09
N HIS A 83 6.86 -2.05 -12.33
CA HIS A 83 5.96 -3.19 -12.17
C HIS A 83 6.43 -4.03 -11.00
N CYS A 84 5.81 -3.83 -9.84
CA CYS A 84 6.06 -4.62 -8.64
C CYS A 84 5.40 -5.99 -8.79
N CYS A 85 6.18 -7.02 -9.01
CA CYS A 85 5.74 -8.37 -9.30
C CYS A 85 5.86 -9.26 -8.07
N HIS A 86 4.73 -9.48 -7.40
CA HIS A 86 4.66 -10.31 -6.21
C HIS A 86 4.27 -11.75 -6.57
N GLY A 87 5.09 -12.71 -6.15
CA GLY A 87 4.79 -14.13 -6.19
C GLY A 87 4.49 -14.64 -4.78
N VAL A 88 3.41 -15.41 -4.62
CA VAL A 88 2.92 -15.92 -3.33
C VAL A 88 2.67 -17.42 -3.43
N ASP A 89 3.20 -18.15 -2.47
CA ASP A 89 2.98 -19.58 -2.27
C ASP A 89 2.63 -19.81 -0.79
N VAL A 90 1.34 -19.81 -0.51
CA VAL A 90 0.82 -19.90 0.87
C VAL A 90 1.11 -21.26 1.48
N ASP A 91 1.01 -22.32 0.68
CA ASP A 91 1.19 -23.70 1.16
C ASP A 91 2.59 -23.93 1.71
N ASN A 92 3.59 -23.26 1.14
CA ASN A 92 4.99 -23.32 1.56
C ASN A 92 5.44 -22.09 2.36
N ASN A 93 4.52 -21.22 2.77
CA ASN A 93 4.81 -19.98 3.51
C ASN A 93 5.93 -19.14 2.85
N PHE A 94 5.81 -18.90 1.55
CA PHE A 94 6.82 -18.23 0.74
C PHE A 94 6.22 -17.05 -0.02
N ALA A 95 6.96 -15.94 -0.06
CA ALA A 95 6.61 -14.77 -0.86
C ALA A 95 7.86 -14.10 -1.41
N ILE A 96 7.82 -13.70 -2.68
CA ILE A 96 8.90 -13.00 -3.37
C ILE A 96 8.36 -11.75 -4.06
N LYS A 97 9.15 -10.68 -4.05
CA LYS A 97 8.85 -9.45 -4.77
C LYS A 97 10.03 -9.09 -5.68
N ILE A 98 9.74 -8.95 -6.97
CA ILE A 98 10.70 -8.45 -7.96
C ILE A 98 10.08 -7.22 -8.64
N ASP A 99 10.77 -6.10 -8.56
CA ASP A 99 10.37 -4.86 -9.18
C ASP A 99 11.05 -4.75 -10.56
N LEU A 100 10.26 -4.97 -11.63
CA LEU A 100 10.72 -4.73 -12.99
C LEU A 100 10.57 -3.24 -13.32
N ILE A 101 11.67 -2.55 -13.50
CA ILE A 101 11.74 -1.12 -13.75
C ILE A 101 12.08 -0.89 -15.21
N PHE A 102 11.19 -0.27 -15.96
CA PHE A 102 11.39 -0.03 -17.40
C PHE A 102 11.87 1.38 -17.72
N SER A 103 11.72 2.30 -16.81
CA SER A 103 12.30 3.63 -16.88
C SER A 103 12.23 4.35 -15.54
N TYR A 104 13.21 5.19 -15.25
CA TYR A 104 13.22 6.09 -14.10
C TYR A 104 12.65 7.45 -14.47
N ILE A 105 11.31 7.50 -14.55
CA ILE A 105 10.58 8.75 -14.87
C ILE A 105 9.79 9.19 -13.65
N SER A 106 10.08 10.37 -13.12
CA SER A 106 9.27 11.00 -12.07
C SER A 106 8.48 12.16 -12.62
N LYS A 107 7.13 12.07 -12.54
CA LYS A 107 6.19 13.11 -12.99
C LYS A 107 6.41 13.57 -14.45
N GLY A 108 6.90 12.68 -15.31
CA GLY A 108 7.22 12.96 -16.71
C GLY A 108 8.65 13.40 -16.98
N PHE A 109 9.51 13.48 -15.95
CA PHE A 109 10.92 13.86 -16.11
C PHE A 109 11.82 12.63 -16.00
N GLU A 110 12.68 12.43 -16.98
CA GLU A 110 13.68 11.35 -17.07
C GLU A 110 15.07 11.98 -17.01
N ILE A 111 15.85 11.69 -15.98
CA ILE A 111 17.21 12.23 -15.82
C ILE A 111 18.20 11.41 -16.65
N PHE A 112 18.15 10.08 -16.49
CA PHE A 112 18.96 9.13 -17.23
C PHE A 112 18.05 8.14 -17.96
N THR A 113 18.43 7.78 -19.21
CA THR A 113 17.79 6.72 -19.97
C THR A 113 18.32 5.35 -19.53
N PHE A 114 17.65 4.28 -19.98
CA PHE A 114 18.14 2.92 -19.81
C PHE A 114 19.54 2.75 -20.40
N ASP A 115 19.78 3.21 -21.63
CA ASP A 115 21.08 3.07 -22.31
C ASP A 115 22.21 3.77 -21.55
N GLU A 116 21.99 5.01 -21.10
CA GLU A 116 22.97 5.74 -20.30
C GLU A 116 23.34 5.04 -18.99
N LEU A 117 22.36 4.40 -18.31
CA LEU A 117 22.63 3.64 -17.10
C LEU A 117 23.27 2.27 -17.42
N TYR A 118 22.88 1.64 -18.51
CA TYR A 118 23.40 0.34 -18.92
C TYR A 118 24.91 0.40 -19.26
N GLU A 119 25.41 1.51 -19.80
CA GLU A 119 26.83 1.77 -20.02
C GLU A 119 27.66 1.77 -18.72
N HIS A 120 27.00 2.06 -17.59
CA HIS A 120 27.59 2.04 -16.25
C HIS A 120 27.25 0.78 -15.45
N SER A 121 26.74 -0.26 -16.12
CA SER A 121 26.53 -1.56 -15.50
C SER A 121 27.71 -2.49 -15.74
N GLU A 122 27.95 -3.39 -14.78
CA GLU A 122 29.06 -4.34 -14.78
C GLU A 122 28.58 -5.74 -14.37
N ASN A 123 29.41 -6.75 -14.59
CA ASN A 123 29.12 -8.10 -14.16
C ASN A 123 29.55 -8.27 -12.70
N TYR A 124 28.62 -8.77 -11.88
CA TYR A 124 28.83 -9.13 -10.49
C TYR A 124 28.31 -10.54 -10.25
N ASN A 125 29.21 -11.52 -10.07
CA ASN A 125 28.90 -12.93 -10.08
C ASN A 125 28.13 -13.32 -11.37
N GLU A 126 26.95 -13.88 -11.25
CA GLU A 126 26.07 -14.30 -12.34
C GLU A 126 25.10 -13.19 -12.81
N PHE A 127 25.12 -12.03 -12.13
CA PHE A 127 24.21 -10.92 -12.39
C PHE A 127 24.91 -9.78 -13.13
N ARG A 128 24.11 -9.00 -13.85
CA ARG A 128 24.52 -7.68 -14.29
C ARG A 128 23.97 -6.66 -13.31
N VAL A 129 24.80 -5.76 -12.80
CA VAL A 129 24.47 -4.79 -11.77
C VAL A 129 24.88 -3.39 -12.18
N LEU A 130 24.24 -2.37 -11.63
CA LEU A 130 24.73 -1.00 -11.77
C LEU A 130 25.99 -0.87 -10.91
N ASN A 131 27.04 -0.20 -11.41
CA ASN A 131 28.26 -0.02 -10.62
C ASN A 131 27.98 0.88 -9.38
N ASN A 132 28.79 0.73 -8.34
CA ASN A 132 28.60 1.40 -7.04
C ASN A 132 28.55 2.94 -7.15
N TYR A 133 29.23 3.53 -8.14
CA TYR A 133 29.18 4.96 -8.38
C TYR A 133 27.78 5.41 -8.81
N PHE A 134 27.23 4.76 -9.85
CA PHE A 134 25.90 5.10 -10.34
C PHE A 134 24.77 4.61 -9.42
N GLU A 135 24.99 3.57 -8.62
CA GLU A 135 24.07 3.21 -7.53
C GLU A 135 23.87 4.41 -6.59
N GLY A 136 24.97 5.01 -6.11
CA GLY A 136 24.90 6.18 -5.23
C GLY A 136 24.25 7.39 -5.87
N VAL A 137 24.56 7.65 -7.15
CA VAL A 137 23.92 8.70 -7.95
C VAL A 137 22.41 8.48 -8.05
N MET A 138 21.99 7.26 -8.35
CA MET A 138 20.57 6.92 -8.49
C MET A 138 19.83 6.98 -7.16
N VAL A 139 20.44 6.52 -6.06
CA VAL A 139 19.88 6.66 -4.71
C VAL A 139 19.65 8.13 -4.38
N PHE A 140 20.65 9.00 -4.65
CA PHE A 140 20.54 10.43 -4.43
C PHE A 140 19.39 11.03 -5.25
N ILE A 141 19.39 10.85 -6.57
CA ILE A 141 18.40 11.47 -7.47
C ILE A 141 17.00 10.94 -7.19
N TYR A 142 16.84 9.62 -7.09
CA TYR A 142 15.53 9.00 -6.94
C TYR A 142 14.83 9.39 -5.65
N LYS A 143 15.56 9.41 -4.54
CA LYS A 143 14.99 9.79 -3.23
C LYS A 143 14.61 11.26 -3.17
N GLN A 144 15.36 12.13 -3.82
CA GLN A 144 15.05 13.56 -3.90
C GLN A 144 13.87 13.84 -4.84
N PHE A 145 13.75 13.11 -5.94
CA PHE A 145 12.66 13.30 -6.91
C PHE A 145 11.30 12.83 -6.40
N ASN A 146 11.28 11.78 -5.58
CA ASN A 146 10.05 11.14 -5.12
C ASN A 146 9.51 11.64 -3.78
N TYR A 147 10.04 12.76 -3.25
CA TYR A 147 9.55 13.36 -2.00
C TYR A 147 9.54 12.38 -0.81
N SER A 148 10.62 11.66 -0.58
CA SER A 148 10.79 11.00 0.71
C SER A 148 11.22 12.07 1.73
N PRO A 149 10.36 12.42 2.71
CA PRO A 149 10.69 13.49 3.67
C PRO A 149 11.86 13.11 4.61
N ARG A 150 12.30 11.85 4.59
CA ARG A 150 13.46 11.37 5.34
C ARG A 150 14.24 10.36 4.51
N LEU A 151 15.53 10.60 4.37
CA LEU A 151 16.47 9.59 3.89
C LEU A 151 16.67 8.56 5.01
N LYS A 152 16.55 7.26 4.68
CA LYS A 152 16.97 6.19 5.58
C LYS A 152 18.47 6.28 5.82
N ASP A 153 18.95 5.85 6.98
CA ASP A 153 20.37 5.96 7.33
C ASP A 153 21.27 5.18 6.36
N GLU A 154 20.81 4.03 5.85
CA GLU A 154 21.49 3.28 4.80
C GLU A 154 21.75 4.11 3.53
N TYR A 155 20.78 4.92 3.10
CA TYR A 155 20.93 5.77 1.92
C TYR A 155 21.85 6.96 2.18
N LYS A 156 21.86 7.50 3.39
CA LYS A 156 22.82 8.56 3.79
C LYS A 156 24.25 8.05 3.67
N GLU A 157 24.51 6.82 4.15
CA GLU A 157 25.83 6.20 4.05
C GLU A 157 26.23 5.91 2.59
N ILE A 158 25.33 5.38 1.76
CA ILE A 158 25.59 5.17 0.32
C ILE A 158 25.97 6.49 -0.34
N ILE A 159 25.21 7.56 -0.16
CA ILE A 159 25.47 8.87 -0.76
C ILE A 159 26.82 9.44 -0.27
N TYR A 160 27.08 9.35 1.04
CA TYR A 160 28.33 9.84 1.64
C TYR A 160 29.54 9.08 1.08
N ASN A 161 29.48 7.76 1.03
CA ASN A 161 30.54 6.91 0.50
C ASN A 161 30.78 7.15 -0.99
N THR A 162 29.71 7.34 -1.77
CA THR A 162 29.82 7.70 -3.19
C THR A 162 30.54 9.01 -3.39
N HIS A 163 30.21 10.06 -2.63
CA HIS A 163 30.88 11.33 -2.67
C HIS A 163 32.38 11.21 -2.31
N LYS A 164 32.70 10.43 -1.27
CA LYS A 164 34.08 10.22 -0.80
C LYS A 164 34.93 9.40 -1.77
N SER A 165 34.35 8.33 -2.33
CA SER A 165 35.09 7.36 -3.15
C SER A 165 35.20 7.76 -4.62
N TYR A 166 34.31 8.63 -5.09
CA TYR A 166 34.23 8.98 -6.52
C TYR A 166 34.28 10.50 -6.75
N PRO A 167 35.47 11.07 -7.08
CA PRO A 167 35.60 12.52 -7.33
C PRO A 167 34.68 13.06 -8.41
N GLY A 168 34.30 12.19 -9.39
CA GLY A 168 33.35 12.52 -10.43
C GLY A 168 31.93 12.86 -9.95
N PHE A 169 31.57 12.43 -8.74
CA PHE A 169 30.23 12.72 -8.18
C PHE A 169 29.97 14.22 -8.05
N SER A 170 30.95 14.99 -7.58
CA SER A 170 30.83 16.43 -7.45
C SER A 170 30.65 17.14 -8.78
N ASN A 171 31.36 16.70 -9.82
CA ASN A 171 31.22 17.25 -11.16
C ASN A 171 29.84 16.92 -11.76
N LEU A 172 29.42 15.66 -11.66
CA LEU A 172 28.08 15.25 -12.13
C LEU A 172 26.99 16.04 -11.40
N LEU A 173 27.14 16.29 -10.10
CA LEU A 173 26.16 17.07 -9.34
C LEU A 173 26.09 18.52 -9.85
N ARG A 174 27.24 19.16 -10.14
CA ARG A 174 27.27 20.51 -10.76
C ARG A 174 26.57 20.53 -12.12
N ASP A 175 26.82 19.53 -12.95
CA ASP A 175 26.15 19.40 -14.26
C ASP A 175 24.61 19.26 -14.11
N LEU A 176 24.15 18.50 -13.11
CA LEU A 176 22.73 18.24 -12.88
C LEU A 176 21.98 19.46 -12.31
N VAL A 177 22.58 20.22 -11.40
CA VAL A 177 21.87 21.22 -10.60
C VAL A 177 22.47 22.61 -10.63
N GLY A 178 23.64 22.78 -11.25
CA GLY A 178 24.44 24.02 -11.29
C GLY A 178 25.34 24.18 -10.06
N ASP A 179 26.43 24.96 -10.23
CA ASP A 179 27.51 25.08 -9.23
C ASP A 179 27.02 25.49 -7.85
N TYR A 180 26.25 26.57 -7.77
CA TYR A 180 25.80 27.14 -6.49
C TYR A 180 25.00 26.12 -5.64
N LEU A 181 24.02 25.43 -6.27
CA LEU A 181 23.20 24.44 -5.54
C LEU A 181 23.99 23.16 -5.24
N ALA A 182 24.93 22.79 -6.12
CA ALA A 182 25.81 21.67 -5.89
C ALA A 182 26.70 21.88 -4.67
N GLU A 183 27.27 23.07 -4.47
CA GLU A 183 28.09 23.39 -3.30
C GLU A 183 27.30 23.27 -1.99
N ASP A 184 26.07 23.80 -1.93
CA ASP A 184 25.21 23.66 -0.75
C ASP A 184 24.94 22.18 -0.42
N ILE A 185 24.68 21.36 -1.45
CA ILE A 185 24.41 19.92 -1.29
C ILE A 185 25.68 19.18 -0.85
N LEU A 186 26.81 19.44 -1.49
CA LEU A 186 28.09 18.81 -1.14
C LEU A 186 28.52 19.14 0.29
N ALA A 187 28.38 20.40 0.73
CA ALA A 187 28.64 20.80 2.11
C ALA A 187 27.71 20.06 3.11
N SER A 188 26.45 19.85 2.74
CA SER A 188 25.51 19.09 3.56
C SER A 188 25.89 17.60 3.65
N ILE A 189 26.36 16.98 2.55
CA ILE A 189 26.84 15.59 2.51
C ILE A 189 28.11 15.45 3.35
N GLU A 190 29.11 16.33 3.15
CA GLU A 190 30.38 16.30 3.87
C GLU A 190 30.20 16.43 5.37
N SER A 191 29.33 17.35 5.80
CA SER A 191 29.02 17.56 7.21
C SER A 191 28.01 16.55 7.78
N ARG A 192 27.56 15.59 6.99
CA ARG A 192 26.49 14.60 7.32
C ARG A 192 25.16 15.21 7.77
N ARG A 193 24.90 16.47 7.42
CA ARG A 193 23.66 17.18 7.75
C ARG A 193 22.61 16.97 6.65
N PHE A 194 22.18 15.72 6.45
CA PHE A 194 21.23 15.35 5.41
C PHE A 194 19.83 15.98 5.57
N ASP A 195 19.50 16.44 6.78
CA ASP A 195 18.24 17.15 7.01
C ASP A 195 18.25 18.54 6.34
N ASP A 196 19.42 19.17 6.17
CA ASP A 196 19.56 20.43 5.43
C ASP A 196 19.18 20.26 3.96
N MET A 197 19.39 19.07 3.38
CA MET A 197 18.99 18.75 2.01
C MET A 197 17.46 18.76 1.84
N LEU A 198 16.68 18.54 2.90
CA LEU A 198 15.22 18.66 2.83
C LEU A 198 14.78 20.10 2.55
N LEU A 199 15.50 21.09 3.10
CA LEU A 199 15.26 22.51 2.84
C LEU A 199 15.57 22.87 1.38
N LEU A 200 16.52 22.17 0.77
CA LEU A 200 16.91 22.34 -0.64
C LEU A 200 16.05 21.54 -1.62
N SER A 201 15.18 20.64 -1.16
CA SER A 201 14.47 19.66 -1.99
C SER A 201 13.66 20.29 -3.13
N ASN A 202 13.02 21.43 -2.89
CA ASN A 202 12.27 22.15 -3.93
C ASN A 202 13.20 22.77 -5.00
N LYS A 203 14.35 23.32 -4.59
CA LYS A 203 15.36 23.88 -5.52
C LYS A 203 15.96 22.76 -6.36
N LEU A 204 16.33 21.65 -5.71
CA LEU A 204 16.88 20.45 -6.33
C LEU A 204 15.90 19.84 -7.35
N THR A 205 14.65 19.67 -6.98
CA THR A 205 13.62 19.16 -7.91
C THR A 205 13.45 20.08 -9.13
N LYS A 206 13.46 21.39 -8.96
CA LYS A 206 13.37 22.36 -10.07
C LYS A 206 14.59 22.27 -10.98
N ALA A 207 15.80 22.18 -10.42
CA ALA A 207 17.04 22.05 -11.18
C ALA A 207 17.08 20.76 -12.00
N LEU A 208 16.77 19.61 -11.40
CA LEU A 208 16.71 18.33 -12.09
C LEU A 208 15.66 18.31 -13.22
N ARG A 209 14.51 18.96 -13.03
CA ARG A 209 13.50 19.11 -14.11
C ARG A 209 14.02 19.98 -15.25
N LYS A 210 14.71 21.08 -14.92
CA LYS A 210 15.34 21.96 -15.92
C LYS A 210 16.39 21.18 -16.72
N PHE A 211 17.22 20.39 -16.05
CA PHE A 211 18.22 19.52 -16.68
C PHE A 211 17.56 18.52 -17.63
N ALA A 212 16.56 17.75 -17.18
CA ALA A 212 15.85 16.78 -18.01
C ALA A 212 15.20 17.44 -19.24
N PHE A 213 14.59 18.62 -19.04
CA PHE A 213 13.97 19.36 -20.15
C PHE A 213 15.03 19.86 -21.14
N ALA A 214 16.13 20.43 -20.68
CA ALA A 214 17.20 20.92 -21.55
C ALA A 214 17.85 19.78 -22.35
N LYS A 215 18.02 18.61 -21.73
CA LYS A 215 18.63 17.44 -22.38
C LYS A 215 17.73 16.82 -23.44
N ARG A 216 16.41 16.75 -23.23
CA ARG A 216 15.43 16.07 -24.11
C ARG A 216 14.07 16.80 -24.12
N PRO A 217 13.96 17.99 -24.74
CA PRO A 217 12.75 18.82 -24.59
C PRO A 217 11.47 18.15 -25.12
N LEU A 218 11.51 17.60 -26.35
CA LEU A 218 10.33 16.99 -26.97
C LEU A 218 9.86 15.73 -26.21
N LYS A 219 10.81 14.87 -25.81
CA LYS A 219 10.51 13.69 -25.02
C LYS A 219 9.91 14.08 -23.66
N THR A 220 10.47 15.08 -23.00
CA THR A 220 9.99 15.56 -21.70
C THR A 220 8.56 16.12 -21.81
N ILE A 221 8.25 16.95 -22.84
CA ILE A 221 6.89 17.45 -23.07
C ILE A 221 5.91 16.27 -23.22
N SER A 222 6.23 15.30 -24.05
CA SER A 222 5.35 14.15 -24.28
C SER A 222 5.15 13.31 -23.02
N LEU A 223 6.19 13.06 -22.24
CA LEU A 223 6.12 12.30 -20.99
C LEU A 223 5.34 13.04 -19.89
N VAL A 224 5.50 14.36 -19.78
CA VAL A 224 4.75 15.19 -18.84
C VAL A 224 3.27 15.21 -19.23
N ALA A 225 2.95 15.40 -20.50
CA ALA A 225 1.58 15.32 -20.99
C ALA A 225 0.95 13.95 -20.71
N ALA A 226 1.65 12.86 -21.03
CA ALA A 226 1.21 11.49 -20.75
C ALA A 226 1.01 11.23 -19.24
N PHE A 227 1.86 11.77 -18.37
CA PHE A 227 1.72 11.68 -16.93
C PHE A 227 0.41 12.35 -16.46
N TYR A 228 0.15 13.59 -16.88
CA TYR A 228 -1.07 14.29 -16.44
C TYR A 228 -2.34 13.71 -17.03
N ILE A 229 -2.31 13.27 -18.30
CA ILE A 229 -3.43 12.56 -18.94
C ILE A 229 -3.73 11.27 -18.18
N THR A 230 -2.68 10.47 -17.88
CA THR A 230 -2.83 9.22 -17.13
C THR A 230 -3.31 9.46 -15.70
N LYS A 231 -2.82 10.50 -15.05
CA LYS A 231 -3.28 10.89 -13.71
C LYS A 231 -4.75 11.32 -13.74
N GLY A 232 -5.14 12.14 -14.70
CA GLY A 232 -6.53 12.58 -14.89
C GLY A 232 -7.47 11.41 -15.22
N SER A 233 -7.06 10.52 -16.13
CA SER A 233 -7.85 9.32 -16.47
C SER A 233 -8.01 8.37 -15.30
N LYS A 234 -6.97 8.18 -14.47
CA LYS A 234 -7.08 7.39 -13.23
C LYS A 234 -8.09 8.00 -12.26
N VAL A 235 -8.17 9.33 -12.22
CA VAL A 235 -9.15 10.03 -11.40
C VAL A 235 -10.58 9.76 -11.89
N ILE A 236 -10.82 9.72 -13.19
CA ILE A 236 -12.15 9.62 -13.80
C ILE A 236 -12.61 8.16 -13.98
N PHE A 237 -11.75 7.28 -14.48
CA PHE A 237 -12.16 5.96 -14.97
C PHE A 237 -11.82 4.75 -14.08
N ARG A 238 -10.90 4.87 -13.11
CA ARG A 238 -10.47 3.73 -12.28
C ARG A 238 -11.24 3.53 -10.97
N TYR A 239 -12.25 4.32 -10.75
CA TYR A 239 -13.03 4.33 -9.51
C TYR A 239 -13.65 2.97 -9.12
N LYS A 240 -14.08 2.17 -10.08
CA LYS A 240 -14.80 0.91 -9.80
C LYS A 240 -13.95 -0.37 -9.83
N LYS A 241 -12.77 -0.37 -10.42
CA LYS A 241 -12.08 -1.61 -10.82
C LYS A 241 -10.98 -2.11 -9.89
N TYR A 242 -10.47 -1.30 -8.95
CA TYR A 242 -9.23 -1.61 -8.24
C TYR A 242 -9.19 -1.26 -6.76
N SER A 243 -10.32 -1.14 -6.06
CA SER A 243 -10.25 -0.90 -4.63
C SER A 243 -9.88 -2.20 -3.90
N LYS A 244 -8.66 -2.27 -3.41
CA LYS A 244 -8.24 -3.25 -2.42
C LYS A 244 -8.83 -2.85 -1.08
N SER A 245 -10.11 -3.09 -0.89
CA SER A 245 -10.78 -2.74 0.35
C SER A 245 -11.52 -3.94 0.92
N PHE A 246 -11.37 -4.13 2.22
CA PHE A 246 -12.17 -5.09 2.96
C PHE A 246 -12.60 -4.51 4.30
N SER A 247 -13.65 -5.07 4.86
CA SER A 247 -14.12 -4.73 6.20
C SER A 247 -14.29 -5.96 7.06
N VAL A 248 -14.16 -5.78 8.37
CA VAL A 248 -14.42 -6.80 9.39
C VAL A 248 -15.58 -6.32 10.24
N ILE A 249 -16.65 -7.11 10.26
CA ILE A 249 -17.86 -6.81 11.02
C ILE A 249 -18.19 -7.94 11.99
N ALA A 250 -18.65 -7.61 13.17
CA ALA A 250 -19.16 -8.53 14.17
C ALA A 250 -19.68 -7.76 15.38
N PRO A 251 -20.48 -8.39 16.28
CA PRO A 251 -20.79 -7.84 17.59
C PRO A 251 -19.54 -7.53 18.43
N ASP A 252 -19.65 -6.71 19.45
CA ASP A 252 -18.54 -6.48 20.39
C ASP A 252 -18.25 -7.75 21.19
N GLY A 253 -16.97 -8.02 21.44
CA GLY A 253 -16.52 -9.25 22.08
C GLY A 253 -16.24 -10.44 21.14
N SER A 254 -16.53 -10.34 19.84
CA SER A 254 -16.28 -11.42 18.85
C SER A 254 -14.81 -11.62 18.45
N GLY A 255 -13.86 -10.86 19.03
CA GLY A 255 -12.42 -11.02 18.75
C GLY A 255 -11.93 -10.29 17.49
N LYS A 256 -12.64 -9.26 17.01
CA LYS A 256 -12.27 -8.48 15.81
C LYS A 256 -10.84 -7.96 15.82
N THR A 257 -10.41 -7.34 16.93
CA THR A 257 -9.07 -6.74 17.05
C THR A 257 -7.98 -7.78 16.84
N THR A 258 -8.05 -8.90 17.59
CA THR A 258 -7.05 -9.98 17.49
C THR A 258 -7.04 -10.61 16.11
N PHE A 259 -8.23 -10.85 15.52
CA PHE A 259 -8.34 -11.34 14.14
C PHE A 259 -7.68 -10.38 13.15
N LEU A 260 -7.99 -9.09 13.27
CA LEU A 260 -7.47 -8.07 12.35
C LEU A 260 -5.94 -7.94 12.46
N GLU A 261 -5.38 -7.95 13.68
CA GLU A 261 -3.94 -7.95 13.91
C GLU A 261 -3.26 -9.14 13.20
N LYS A 262 -3.81 -10.36 13.38
CA LYS A 262 -3.28 -11.55 12.71
C LYS A 262 -3.38 -11.49 11.20
N LEU A 263 -4.54 -11.06 10.67
CA LEU A 263 -4.72 -10.93 9.22
C LEU A 263 -3.78 -9.86 8.61
N LEU A 264 -3.54 -8.76 9.30
CA LEU A 264 -2.61 -7.73 8.84
C LEU A 264 -1.16 -8.23 8.86
N GLU A 265 -0.75 -9.02 9.86
CA GLU A 265 0.56 -9.68 9.89
C GLU A 265 0.77 -10.58 8.66
N GLU A 266 -0.24 -11.38 8.29
CA GLU A 266 -0.21 -12.26 7.11
C GLU A 266 -0.18 -11.45 5.79
N ILE A 267 -0.97 -10.40 5.68
CA ILE A 267 -0.96 -9.51 4.50
C ILE A 267 0.42 -8.86 4.35
N ASP A 268 1.02 -8.37 5.43
CA ASP A 268 2.34 -7.74 5.39
C ASP A 268 3.43 -8.73 4.99
N PHE A 269 3.30 -10.00 5.40
CA PHE A 269 4.22 -11.05 5.00
C PHE A 269 4.09 -11.38 3.50
N PHE A 270 2.89 -11.77 3.05
CA PHE A 270 2.68 -12.30 1.69
C PHE A 270 2.71 -11.22 0.61
N PHE A 271 2.40 -9.98 0.92
CA PHE A 271 2.54 -8.87 -0.03
C PHE A 271 3.90 -8.17 0.07
N VAL A 272 4.85 -8.76 0.82
CA VAL A 272 6.25 -8.32 0.96
C VAL A 272 6.33 -6.81 1.22
N ASN A 273 5.75 -6.40 2.34
CA ASN A 273 5.74 -4.99 2.71
C ASN A 273 6.97 -4.64 3.54
N ASP A 274 7.58 -3.52 3.23
CA ASP A 274 8.46 -2.85 4.19
C ASP A 274 7.59 -2.24 5.29
N LYS A 275 7.93 -2.46 6.57
CA LYS A 275 7.21 -1.86 7.73
C LYS A 275 7.09 -0.33 7.66
N SER A 276 7.95 0.32 6.88
CA SER A 276 7.90 1.75 6.61
C SER A 276 6.82 2.17 5.61
N ASP A 277 6.24 1.22 4.87
CA ASP A 277 5.40 1.51 3.69
C ASP A 277 3.91 1.30 3.95
N ASN A 278 3.48 1.36 5.18
CA ASN A 278 2.09 1.31 5.72
C ASN A 278 1.03 0.96 4.66
N ARG A 279 1.08 -0.30 4.12
CA ARG A 279 0.25 -0.74 2.99
C ARG A 279 -1.19 -1.07 3.38
N CYS A 280 -1.42 -1.26 4.67
CA CYS A 280 -2.77 -1.41 5.21
C CYS A 280 -3.16 -0.15 5.97
N HIS A 281 -4.10 0.60 5.44
CA HIS A 281 -4.67 1.75 6.13
C HIS A 281 -5.94 1.30 6.84
N VAL A 282 -5.93 1.33 8.16
CA VAL A 282 -7.08 0.90 8.97
C VAL A 282 -7.96 2.08 9.30
N TYR A 283 -9.22 1.99 8.90
CA TYR A 283 -10.29 2.94 9.22
C TYR A 283 -11.20 2.33 10.29
N HIS A 284 -11.54 3.09 11.32
CA HIS A 284 -12.53 2.67 12.31
C HIS A 284 -13.91 3.15 11.89
N PHE A 285 -14.81 2.22 11.58
CA PHE A 285 -16.20 2.40 11.20
C PHE A 285 -16.38 3.18 9.89
N ARG A 286 -15.81 4.37 9.72
CA ARG A 286 -15.99 5.28 8.58
C ARG A 286 -14.66 5.93 8.16
N PRO A 287 -14.58 6.57 6.98
CA PRO A 287 -13.36 7.25 6.53
C PRO A 287 -12.91 8.42 7.42
N ASN A 288 -13.80 8.95 8.27
CA ASN A 288 -13.51 10.06 9.19
C ASN A 288 -13.03 11.35 8.48
N LEU A 289 -13.57 11.65 7.31
CA LEU A 289 -13.36 12.94 6.65
C LEU A 289 -14.04 14.05 7.43
N LEU A 290 -15.27 13.81 7.86
CA LEU A 290 -16.04 14.73 8.68
C LEU A 290 -15.78 14.49 10.17
N PRO A 291 -15.75 15.53 11.02
CA PRO A 291 -15.53 15.41 12.46
C PRO A 291 -16.53 14.46 13.14
N ASN A 292 -16.24 13.99 14.34
CA ASN A 292 -17.22 13.22 15.10
C ASN A 292 -18.38 14.12 15.53
N LEU A 293 -19.62 13.64 15.38
CA LEU A 293 -20.83 14.40 15.77
C LEU A 293 -20.84 14.79 17.25
N GLY A 294 -20.19 14.01 18.12
CA GLY A 294 -19.97 14.36 19.52
C GLY A 294 -19.11 15.62 19.66
N ALA A 295 -17.97 15.67 18.96
CA ALA A 295 -17.06 16.81 19.00
C ALA A 295 -17.69 18.09 18.42
N ILE A 296 -18.58 17.99 17.43
CA ILE A 296 -19.34 19.15 16.92
C ILE A 296 -20.30 19.68 17.99
N GLY A 297 -21.00 18.78 18.70
CA GLY A 297 -21.91 19.17 19.80
C GLY A 297 -21.20 19.85 20.96
N GLU A 298 -19.97 19.46 21.26
CA GLU A 298 -19.11 20.08 22.28
C GLU A 298 -18.62 21.48 21.85
N ASN A 299 -18.14 21.62 20.61
CA ASN A 299 -17.66 22.90 20.07
C ASN A 299 -18.78 23.96 19.93
N VAL A 300 -20.03 23.53 19.79
CA VAL A 300 -21.20 24.43 19.68
C VAL A 300 -21.86 24.67 21.04
N GLY A 301 -21.30 24.14 22.15
CA GLY A 301 -21.81 24.40 23.52
C GLY A 301 -23.13 23.71 23.86
N ILE A 302 -23.53 22.69 23.10
CA ILE A 302 -24.83 22.00 23.30
C ILE A 302 -24.72 20.84 24.29
N LYS A 303 -23.51 20.40 24.67
CA LYS A 303 -23.29 19.34 25.65
C LYS A 303 -21.99 19.52 26.44
N GLU A 304 -22.03 19.23 27.74
CA GLU A 304 -20.85 19.05 28.59
C GLU A 304 -20.12 17.73 28.24
N GLN A 305 -18.79 17.75 28.34
CA GLN A 305 -17.91 16.59 28.14
C GLN A 305 -18.24 15.48 29.13
N ASP A 306 -18.82 14.40 28.67
CA ASP A 306 -18.87 13.16 29.44
C ASP A 306 -17.50 12.46 29.32
N LYS A 307 -16.60 12.76 30.25
CA LYS A 307 -15.23 12.22 30.34
C LYS A 307 -15.16 10.69 30.49
N ASN A 308 -16.31 10.03 30.73
CA ASN A 308 -16.46 8.60 30.96
C ASN A 308 -17.26 7.88 29.86
N PHE A 309 -17.22 8.37 28.61
CA PHE A 309 -17.94 7.77 27.50
C PHE A 309 -17.26 6.47 27.01
N THR A 310 -17.32 5.44 27.84
CA THR A 310 -16.76 4.10 27.55
C THR A 310 -17.78 3.12 26.95
N ASN A 311 -19.10 3.45 27.02
CA ASN A 311 -20.13 2.54 26.54
C ASN A 311 -21.15 3.26 25.61
N PRO A 312 -21.01 3.07 24.27
CA PRO A 312 -21.88 3.74 23.29
C PRO A 312 -23.35 3.36 23.38
N HIS A 313 -23.70 2.20 23.97
CA HIS A 313 -25.07 1.70 24.08
C HIS A 313 -25.91 2.31 25.21
N ARG A 314 -25.30 3.06 26.16
CA ARG A 314 -26.02 3.72 27.27
C ARG A 314 -26.76 4.98 26.86
N SER A 315 -26.54 5.53 25.69
CA SER A 315 -27.16 6.79 25.24
C SER A 315 -28.52 6.54 24.63
N LYS A 316 -29.53 7.36 25.03
CA LYS A 316 -30.87 7.29 24.42
C LYS A 316 -30.83 7.54 22.92
N PRO A 317 -31.67 6.82 22.13
CA PRO A 317 -31.81 7.09 20.69
C PRO A 317 -32.12 8.56 20.44
N ALA A 318 -31.63 9.09 19.31
CA ALA A 318 -31.99 10.43 18.87
C ALA A 318 -33.39 10.38 18.22
N GLY A 319 -34.22 11.42 18.43
CA GLY A 319 -35.54 11.47 17.78
C GLY A 319 -35.43 11.37 16.25
N GLY A 320 -36.53 11.01 15.55
CA GLY A 320 -36.54 10.65 14.14
C GLY A 320 -35.85 11.67 13.20
N LEU A 321 -36.12 12.97 13.35
CA LEU A 321 -35.48 14.01 12.55
C LEU A 321 -33.96 14.08 12.82
N SER A 322 -33.55 14.01 14.08
CA SER A 322 -32.12 14.01 14.46
C SER A 322 -31.42 12.75 13.93
N SER A 323 -32.10 11.61 13.94
CA SER A 323 -31.60 10.36 13.37
C SER A 323 -31.45 10.43 11.85
N PHE A 324 -32.36 11.12 11.16
CA PHE A 324 -32.28 11.33 9.72
C PHE A 324 -31.08 12.23 9.36
N VAL A 325 -30.88 13.34 10.06
CA VAL A 325 -29.70 14.20 9.89
C VAL A 325 -28.42 13.42 10.13
N ARG A 326 -28.39 12.58 11.18
CA ARG A 326 -27.24 11.78 11.55
C ARG A 326 -26.87 10.72 10.49
N ILE A 327 -27.86 9.98 9.95
CA ILE A 327 -27.58 9.00 8.89
C ILE A 327 -27.15 9.67 7.59
N SER A 328 -27.71 10.85 7.26
CA SER A 328 -27.30 11.66 6.12
C SER A 328 -25.87 12.16 6.27
N TYR A 329 -25.47 12.56 7.48
CA TYR A 329 -24.09 12.94 7.81
C TYR A 329 -23.12 11.76 7.62
N TYR A 330 -23.46 10.57 8.09
CA TYR A 330 -22.64 9.38 7.86
C TYR A 330 -22.57 9.03 6.37
N TRP A 331 -23.68 9.07 5.66
CA TRP A 331 -23.71 8.84 4.22
C TRP A 331 -22.77 9.81 3.48
N LEU A 332 -22.81 11.09 3.83
CA LEU A 332 -21.93 12.10 3.23
C LEU A 332 -20.46 11.81 3.54
N ASP A 333 -20.12 11.45 4.79
CA ASP A 333 -18.75 11.08 5.17
C ASP A 333 -18.26 9.84 4.41
N TYR A 334 -19.10 8.82 4.25
CA TYR A 334 -18.73 7.64 3.45
C TYR A 334 -18.52 7.98 1.98
N VAL A 335 -19.39 8.76 1.36
CA VAL A 335 -19.29 9.12 -0.06
C VAL A 335 -18.10 10.02 -0.32
N LEU A 336 -17.94 11.09 0.44
CA LEU A 336 -16.83 12.03 0.26
C LEU A 336 -15.51 11.43 0.73
N GLY A 337 -15.48 10.78 1.90
CA GLY A 337 -14.29 10.18 2.47
C GLY A 337 -13.76 9.02 1.64
N TYR A 338 -14.64 8.22 1.05
CA TYR A 338 -14.23 7.20 0.09
C TYR A 338 -13.53 7.83 -1.12
N ASN A 339 -14.08 8.90 -1.67
CA ASN A 339 -13.51 9.58 -2.82
C ASN A 339 -12.18 10.28 -2.53
N LEU A 340 -12.00 10.82 -1.33
CA LEU A 340 -10.83 11.62 -0.97
C LEU A 340 -9.72 10.79 -0.31
N TYR A 341 -10.05 9.83 0.55
CA TYR A 341 -9.08 9.04 1.31
C TYR A 341 -8.88 7.63 0.76
N VAL A 342 -9.94 6.82 0.71
CA VAL A 342 -9.84 5.42 0.23
C VAL A 342 -9.32 5.34 -1.19
N ARG A 343 -9.68 6.32 -2.03
CA ARG A 343 -9.15 6.44 -3.39
C ARG A 343 -7.65 6.73 -3.43
N GLN A 344 -7.11 7.47 -2.46
CA GLN A 344 -5.66 7.67 -2.35
C GLN A 344 -4.96 6.36 -2.04
N ASP A 345 -5.50 5.54 -1.12
CA ASP A 345 -4.94 4.22 -0.83
C ASP A 345 -4.85 3.36 -2.09
N VAL A 346 -5.91 3.37 -2.92
CA VAL A 346 -5.90 2.68 -4.22
C VAL A 346 -4.82 3.22 -5.16
N GLN A 347 -4.56 4.53 -5.15
CA GLN A 347 -3.51 5.14 -5.99
C GLN A 347 -2.11 4.71 -5.55
N PHE A 348 -1.91 4.53 -4.25
CA PHE A 348 -0.66 4.06 -3.64
C PHE A 348 -0.59 2.54 -3.48
N ASP A 349 -1.54 1.82 -4.08
CA ASP A 349 -1.64 0.36 -4.02
C ASP A 349 -1.76 -0.21 -2.61
N ARG A 350 -2.40 0.53 -1.71
CA ARG A 350 -2.64 0.17 -0.31
C ARG A 350 -3.94 -0.59 -0.15
N PHE A 351 -4.01 -1.42 0.89
CA PHE A 351 -5.27 -1.98 1.36
C PHE A 351 -6.00 -0.98 2.26
N SER A 352 -7.25 -0.69 1.94
CA SER A 352 -8.15 0.05 2.82
C SER A 352 -8.93 -0.94 3.66
N VAL A 353 -8.61 -1.00 4.93
CA VAL A 353 -9.16 -1.94 5.90
C VAL A 353 -10.12 -1.21 6.80
N PHE A 354 -11.35 -1.72 6.94
CA PHE A 354 -12.34 -1.13 7.82
C PHE A 354 -12.62 -2.05 9.01
N ASP A 355 -12.24 -1.62 10.21
CA ASP A 355 -12.73 -2.20 11.46
C ASP A 355 -14.14 -1.66 11.70
N ARG A 356 -15.16 -2.47 11.38
CA ARG A 356 -16.59 -2.13 11.19
C ARG A 356 -16.85 -1.38 9.88
N TYR A 357 -18.11 -1.34 9.49
CA TYR A 357 -18.55 -0.62 8.29
C TYR A 357 -20.01 -0.19 8.41
N SER A 358 -20.53 0.46 7.37
CA SER A 358 -21.91 0.96 7.31
C SER A 358 -23.00 -0.09 7.58
N TYR A 359 -22.68 -1.37 7.50
CA TYR A 359 -23.60 -2.47 7.85
C TYR A 359 -24.01 -2.48 9.31
N ASP A 360 -23.19 -1.90 10.20
CA ASP A 360 -23.53 -1.71 11.60
C ASP A 360 -24.72 -0.72 11.78
N LEU A 361 -24.97 0.18 10.82
CA LEU A 361 -26.19 1.01 10.84
C LEU A 361 -27.47 0.19 10.73
N ILE A 362 -27.37 -1.03 10.18
CA ILE A 362 -28.46 -1.99 10.09
C ILE A 362 -28.49 -2.89 11.32
N ALA A 363 -27.34 -3.50 11.66
CA ALA A 363 -27.24 -4.52 12.70
C ALA A 363 -27.23 -3.93 14.13
N ASP A 364 -26.54 -2.81 14.33
CA ASP A 364 -26.35 -2.14 15.64
C ASP A 364 -26.67 -0.63 15.57
N PRO A 365 -27.95 -0.26 15.30
CA PRO A 365 -28.34 1.14 15.21
C PRO A 365 -28.17 1.91 16.54
N ALA A 366 -28.19 1.21 17.68
CA ALA A 366 -28.01 1.81 19.00
C ALA A 366 -26.63 2.45 19.17
N ARG A 367 -25.57 1.85 18.64
CA ARG A 367 -24.22 2.41 18.63
C ARG A 367 -24.15 3.80 18.00
N THR A 368 -24.91 4.01 16.94
CA THR A 368 -24.96 5.30 16.23
C THR A 368 -26.16 6.14 16.66
N ARG A 369 -26.91 5.70 17.65
CA ARG A 369 -28.12 6.37 18.22
C ARG A 369 -29.19 6.64 17.16
N LEU A 370 -29.34 5.74 16.17
CA LEU A 370 -30.33 5.86 15.11
C LEU A 370 -31.66 5.25 15.55
N ASP A 371 -32.71 6.07 15.47
CA ASP A 371 -34.09 5.67 15.62
C ASP A 371 -34.82 5.91 14.29
N LEU A 372 -34.56 5.03 13.33
CA LEU A 372 -35.13 5.07 11.98
C LEU A 372 -35.64 3.69 11.58
N PRO A 373 -36.71 3.63 10.79
CA PRO A 373 -37.20 2.39 10.22
C PRO A 373 -36.11 1.62 9.47
N LEU A 374 -36.13 0.29 9.53
CA LEU A 374 -35.13 -0.59 8.91
C LEU A 374 -34.94 -0.30 7.41
N TRP A 375 -36.05 -0.03 6.68
CA TRP A 375 -35.99 0.23 5.25
C TRP A 375 -35.20 1.52 4.92
N VAL A 376 -35.31 2.58 5.75
CA VAL A 376 -34.55 3.82 5.58
C VAL A 376 -33.05 3.51 5.76
N ARG A 377 -32.69 2.81 6.84
CA ARG A 377 -31.29 2.42 7.11
C ARG A 377 -30.70 1.58 5.97
N LYS A 378 -31.45 0.59 5.47
CA LYS A 378 -31.05 -0.22 4.29
C LYS A 378 -30.87 0.63 3.04
N LEU A 379 -31.73 1.61 2.80
CA LEU A 379 -31.60 2.52 1.66
C LEU A 379 -30.31 3.32 1.72
N PHE A 380 -30.00 3.95 2.85
CA PHE A 380 -28.77 4.73 3.03
C PHE A 380 -27.53 3.86 2.89
N VAL A 381 -27.51 2.68 3.52
CA VAL A 381 -26.40 1.74 3.37
C VAL A 381 -26.21 1.32 1.91
N LYS A 382 -27.28 1.05 1.17
CA LYS A 382 -27.20 0.72 -0.27
C LYS A 382 -26.58 1.85 -1.11
N LEU A 383 -26.77 3.10 -0.72
CA LEU A 383 -26.23 4.28 -1.41
C LEU A 383 -24.78 4.61 -1.01
N MET A 384 -24.24 3.98 0.03
CA MET A 384 -22.83 4.14 0.44
C MET A 384 -21.91 3.30 -0.43
N PRO A 385 -20.65 3.73 -0.65
CA PRO A 385 -19.63 2.86 -1.24
C PRO A 385 -19.47 1.57 -0.42
N HIS A 386 -19.15 0.47 -1.07
CA HIS A 386 -18.96 -0.81 -0.40
C HIS A 386 -17.55 -1.35 -0.59
N PRO A 387 -16.94 -1.99 0.44
CA PRO A 387 -15.70 -2.69 0.29
C PRO A 387 -15.87 -3.91 -0.64
N LYS A 388 -14.77 -4.35 -1.25
CA LYS A 388 -14.81 -5.49 -2.17
C LYS A 388 -15.05 -6.80 -1.44
N VAL A 389 -14.58 -6.91 -0.19
CA VAL A 389 -14.74 -8.07 0.68
C VAL A 389 -15.24 -7.61 2.05
N VAL A 390 -16.15 -8.36 2.65
CA VAL A 390 -16.65 -8.16 4.01
C VAL A 390 -16.50 -9.47 4.77
N PHE A 391 -15.68 -9.47 5.79
CA PHE A 391 -15.55 -10.61 6.71
C PHE A 391 -16.51 -10.42 7.86
N TYR A 392 -17.40 -11.38 8.05
CA TYR A 392 -18.24 -11.47 9.21
C TYR A 392 -17.67 -12.53 10.17
N LEU A 393 -17.29 -12.11 11.37
CA LEU A 393 -16.85 -13.03 12.41
C LEU A 393 -18.07 -13.57 13.16
N ASP A 394 -18.40 -14.83 12.88
CA ASP A 394 -19.52 -15.54 13.49
C ASP A 394 -19.02 -16.37 14.68
N ALA A 395 -19.53 -16.11 15.86
CA ALA A 395 -19.20 -16.81 17.10
C ALA A 395 -20.49 -17.16 17.87
N ASP A 396 -20.45 -18.17 18.72
CA ASP A 396 -21.57 -18.47 19.62
C ASP A 396 -21.86 -17.25 20.51
N PRO A 397 -23.13 -16.80 20.62
CA PRO A 397 -23.51 -15.69 21.49
C PRO A 397 -23.02 -15.83 22.94
N ALA A 398 -23.03 -17.05 23.48
CA ALA A 398 -22.55 -17.32 24.83
C ALA A 398 -21.03 -17.13 24.95
N VAL A 399 -20.29 -17.49 23.90
CA VAL A 399 -18.82 -17.27 23.84
C VAL A 399 -18.51 -15.79 23.75
N VAL A 400 -19.25 -15.03 22.92
CA VAL A 400 -19.09 -13.56 22.80
C VAL A 400 -19.37 -12.87 24.13
N PHE A 401 -20.48 -13.23 24.79
CA PHE A 401 -20.88 -12.70 26.09
C PHE A 401 -19.85 -13.02 27.18
N GLY A 402 -19.30 -14.26 27.17
CA GLY A 402 -18.26 -14.66 28.11
C GLY A 402 -16.93 -13.89 27.96
N ARG A 403 -16.61 -13.46 26.72
CA ARG A 403 -15.39 -12.67 26.43
C ARG A 403 -15.54 -11.20 26.84
N LYS A 404 -16.71 -10.60 26.63
CA LYS A 404 -16.95 -9.18 26.90
C LYS A 404 -18.42 -8.91 27.17
N GLN A 405 -18.74 -8.47 28.36
CA GLN A 405 -20.13 -8.21 28.84
C GLN A 405 -20.58 -6.77 28.55
N GLU A 406 -20.37 -6.26 27.36
CA GLU A 406 -20.82 -4.93 26.93
C GLU A 406 -22.28 -4.94 26.42
N LEU A 407 -22.70 -6.05 25.87
CA LEU A 407 -24.04 -6.27 25.34
C LEU A 407 -24.71 -7.43 26.07
N GLN A 408 -26.02 -7.38 26.15
CA GLN A 408 -26.82 -8.51 26.66
C GLN A 408 -26.84 -9.65 25.64
N LEU A 409 -27.03 -10.88 26.09
CA LEU A 409 -26.97 -12.08 25.26
C LEU A 409 -28.01 -12.06 24.11
N ASP A 410 -29.21 -11.58 24.40
CA ASP A 410 -30.29 -11.43 23.40
C ASP A 410 -29.94 -10.40 22.31
N GLU A 411 -29.30 -9.31 22.70
CA GLU A 411 -28.85 -8.29 21.73
C GLU A 411 -27.72 -8.81 20.84
N ILE A 412 -26.77 -9.59 21.40
CA ILE A 412 -25.72 -10.26 20.62
C ILE A 412 -26.37 -11.20 19.58
N ALA A 413 -27.31 -12.05 20.04
CA ALA A 413 -28.02 -12.98 19.17
C ALA A 413 -28.82 -12.25 18.06
N ARG A 414 -29.48 -11.13 18.42
CA ARG A 414 -30.22 -10.29 17.44
C ARG A 414 -29.28 -9.72 16.38
N GLN A 415 -28.12 -9.17 16.79
CA GLN A 415 -27.15 -8.61 15.83
C GLN A 415 -26.60 -9.70 14.91
N GLN A 416 -26.31 -10.89 15.42
CA GLN A 416 -25.81 -12.01 14.63
C GLN A 416 -26.82 -12.48 13.58
N ILE A 417 -28.12 -12.55 13.92
CA ILE A 417 -29.19 -12.87 12.95
C ILE A 417 -29.14 -11.88 11.78
N VAL A 418 -28.96 -10.59 12.06
CA VAL A 418 -28.88 -9.55 11.01
C VAL A 418 -27.63 -9.71 10.15
N TYR A 419 -26.46 -9.95 10.76
CA TYR A 419 -25.21 -10.12 10.02
C TYR A 419 -25.23 -11.40 9.15
N ARG A 420 -25.79 -12.52 9.65
CA ARG A 420 -25.96 -13.75 8.88
C ARG A 420 -26.86 -13.52 7.68
N ALA A 421 -27.99 -12.84 7.85
CA ALA A 421 -28.90 -12.48 6.76
C ALA A 421 -28.24 -11.58 5.71
N LEU A 422 -27.36 -10.65 6.12
CA LEU A 422 -26.55 -9.86 5.19
C LEU A 422 -25.51 -10.71 4.44
N ALA A 423 -24.89 -11.67 5.12
CA ALA A 423 -23.90 -12.57 4.52
C ALA A 423 -24.55 -13.50 3.46
N GLU A 424 -25.75 -13.98 3.69
CA GLU A 424 -26.49 -14.81 2.74
C GLU A 424 -26.96 -14.07 1.49
N THR A 425 -27.15 -12.75 1.59
CA THR A 425 -27.73 -11.94 0.50
C THR A 425 -26.71 -11.24 -0.39
N HIS A 426 -25.41 -11.30 -0.06
CA HIS A 426 -24.38 -10.55 -0.78
C HIS A 426 -23.10 -11.36 -1.01
N ASP A 427 -22.71 -11.60 -2.24
CA ASP A 427 -21.50 -12.37 -2.65
C ASP A 427 -20.17 -11.80 -2.15
N ARG A 428 -20.16 -10.61 -1.59
CA ARG A 428 -18.97 -9.96 -1.03
C ARG A 428 -18.72 -10.33 0.43
N PHE A 429 -19.68 -10.99 1.08
CA PHE A 429 -19.58 -11.38 2.49
C PHE A 429 -19.01 -12.79 2.60
N PHE A 430 -18.14 -12.96 3.59
CA PHE A 430 -17.51 -14.22 3.94
C PHE A 430 -17.63 -14.39 5.45
N SER A 431 -18.41 -15.40 5.85
CA SER A 431 -18.56 -15.75 7.26
C SER A 431 -17.38 -16.60 7.71
N LEU A 432 -16.74 -16.18 8.79
CA LEU A 432 -15.61 -16.86 9.40
C LEU A 432 -15.97 -17.32 10.81
N ASP A 433 -15.65 -18.56 11.15
CA ASP A 433 -15.91 -19.11 12.47
C ASP A 433 -14.94 -18.50 13.50
N ALA A 434 -15.47 -17.62 14.36
CA ALA A 434 -14.72 -16.94 15.43
C ALA A 434 -14.74 -17.70 16.79
N ASN A 435 -15.26 -18.93 16.83
CA ASN A 435 -15.09 -19.83 17.96
C ASN A 435 -13.70 -20.49 17.95
N ARG A 436 -13.05 -20.53 16.78
CA ARG A 436 -11.69 -21.04 16.57
C ARG A 436 -10.62 -20.00 16.94
N PRO A 437 -9.34 -20.43 17.11
CA PRO A 437 -8.21 -19.52 17.23
C PRO A 437 -8.17 -18.50 16.07
N ALA A 438 -7.85 -17.24 16.38
CA ALA A 438 -7.87 -16.13 15.41
C ALA A 438 -6.96 -16.38 14.20
N GLU A 439 -5.85 -17.09 14.37
CA GLU A 439 -4.91 -17.47 13.31
C GLU A 439 -5.58 -18.32 12.22
N LYS A 440 -6.47 -19.27 12.60
CA LYS A 440 -7.17 -20.09 11.60
C LYS A 440 -8.14 -19.28 10.76
N SER A 441 -8.89 -18.40 11.40
CA SER A 441 -9.83 -17.51 10.70
C SER A 441 -9.07 -16.46 9.86
N ALA A 442 -7.90 -15.98 10.31
CA ALA A 442 -7.03 -15.09 9.55
C ALA A 442 -6.48 -15.76 8.29
N ASN A 443 -6.04 -17.02 8.39
CA ASN A 443 -5.57 -17.79 7.22
C ASN A 443 -6.69 -18.02 6.20
N GLU A 444 -7.91 -18.34 6.65
CA GLU A 444 -9.07 -18.47 5.78
C GLU A 444 -9.41 -17.14 5.08
N ALA A 445 -9.36 -16.03 5.82
CA ALA A 445 -9.54 -14.69 5.26
C ALA A 445 -8.43 -14.33 4.26
N LEU A 446 -7.18 -14.70 4.52
CA LEU A 446 -6.06 -14.50 3.60
C LEU A 446 -6.31 -15.21 2.27
N GLN A 447 -6.81 -16.46 2.28
CA GLN A 447 -7.15 -17.17 1.05
C GLN A 447 -8.20 -16.41 0.23
N VAL A 448 -9.23 -15.88 0.88
CA VAL A 448 -10.24 -15.04 0.22
C VAL A 448 -9.60 -13.76 -0.35
N ILE A 449 -8.68 -13.13 0.38
CA ILE A 449 -7.96 -11.94 -0.09
C ILE A 449 -7.13 -12.29 -1.32
N LEU A 450 -6.41 -13.40 -1.30
CA LEU A 450 -5.61 -13.84 -2.45
C LEU A 450 -6.50 -14.15 -3.66
N ASP A 451 -7.58 -14.87 -3.48
CA ASP A 451 -8.52 -15.17 -4.59
C ASP A 451 -9.17 -13.91 -5.19
N LYS A 452 -9.47 -12.89 -4.38
CA LYS A 452 -10.12 -11.65 -4.83
C LYS A 452 -9.16 -10.59 -5.37
N PHE A 453 -7.91 -10.56 -4.91
CA PHE A 453 -6.96 -9.49 -5.22
C PHE A 453 -5.72 -9.95 -5.99
N THR A 454 -5.47 -11.25 -6.10
CA THR A 454 -4.39 -11.81 -6.91
C THR A 454 -4.93 -12.58 -8.12
N LYS A 455 -4.01 -13.14 -8.91
CA LYS A 455 -4.31 -14.06 -10.01
C LYS A 455 -3.64 -15.39 -9.71
N ARG A 456 -4.32 -16.48 -9.91
CA ARG A 456 -3.70 -17.80 -9.94
C ARG A 456 -2.77 -17.91 -11.16
N LEU A 457 -1.58 -18.48 -10.96
CA LEU A 457 -0.57 -18.71 -12.01
C LEU A 457 -0.76 -20.06 -12.72
#